data_ba7d1b7915a374aa29fb0cbe61504d15
#
_entry.id   ba7d1b7915a374aa29fb0cbe61504d15
#
_cell.length_a   1.000
_cell.length_b   1.000
_cell.length_c   1.000
_cell.angle_alpha   90.00
_cell.angle_beta   90.00
_cell.angle_gamma   90.00
#
_symmetry.space_group_name_H-M   'P 1'
#
loop_
_entity.id
_entity.type
_entity.pdbx_description
1 polymer ?
#
loop_
_entity_poly.entity_id
_entity_poly.type
_entity_poly.pdbx_seq_one_letter_code
_entity_poly.pdbx_strand_id
1 'polypeptide(L)'
;MSSNLFIITAPSGAGKTTLIKKVLEYAQEHNKNVVLSVSHTTRPPRDGEEDGVDYLFISEDDFKQNIENGEYIEYANVHGNYYGTPRSELDKNQNINSKILLEIDWQGALQIMNHYPDAESVFISPPSVDELRKSCLLYTSPSPRD
;
A
#
# COMPACT_ATOMS: atom_id res chain seq x y z
N MET A 1 -10.15 -1.41 21.45
CA MET A 1 -9.06 -0.49 21.04
C MET A 1 -9.25 -0.07 19.60
N SER A 2 -9.26 1.22 19.36
CA SER A 2 -9.32 1.70 17.98
C SER A 2 -8.02 1.38 17.26
N SER A 3 -8.14 0.95 16.03
CA SER A 3 -6.97 0.64 15.22
C SER A 3 -6.27 1.92 14.78
N ASN A 4 -4.96 1.85 14.69
CA ASN A 4 -4.16 2.93 14.10
C ASN A 4 -3.92 2.71 12.61
N LEU A 5 -4.54 1.67 12.03
CA LEU A 5 -4.33 1.31 10.63
C LEU A 5 -5.37 1.94 9.74
N PHE A 6 -4.91 2.60 8.69
CA PHE A 6 -5.75 3.19 7.66
C PHE A 6 -5.30 2.65 6.31
N ILE A 7 -6.23 2.06 5.58
CA ILE A 7 -5.96 1.43 4.29
C ILE A 7 -6.56 2.30 3.20
N ILE A 8 -5.73 2.68 2.22
CA ILE A 8 -6.20 3.35 1.02
C ILE A 8 -6.06 2.40 -0.15
N THR A 9 -7.16 2.13 -0.82
CA THR A 9 -7.17 1.32 -2.02
C THR A 9 -7.94 2.04 -3.12
N ALA A 10 -7.44 1.93 -4.35
CA ALA A 10 -8.04 2.60 -5.50
C ALA A 10 -7.60 1.92 -6.78
N PRO A 11 -8.40 2.00 -7.85
CA PRO A 11 -7.94 1.55 -9.15
C PRO A 11 -6.80 2.44 -9.64
N SER A 12 -5.98 1.90 -10.53
CA SER A 12 -4.90 2.65 -11.15
C SER A 12 -5.41 3.92 -11.83
N GLY A 13 -4.68 5.01 -11.67
CA GLY A 13 -5.03 6.28 -12.29
C GLY A 13 -6.10 7.08 -11.57
N ALA A 14 -6.54 6.64 -10.39
CA ALA A 14 -7.56 7.36 -9.62
C ALA A 14 -6.99 8.49 -8.74
N GLY A 15 -5.68 8.78 -8.84
CA GLY A 15 -5.06 9.86 -8.07
C GLY A 15 -4.62 9.46 -6.67
N LYS A 16 -4.45 8.17 -6.42
CA LYS A 16 -4.08 7.64 -5.11
C LYS A 16 -2.77 8.23 -4.57
N THR A 17 -1.73 8.27 -5.41
CA THR A 17 -0.42 8.79 -5.02
C THR A 17 -0.50 10.26 -4.63
N THR A 18 -1.22 11.07 -5.40
CA THR A 18 -1.42 12.49 -5.11
C THR A 18 -2.16 12.69 -3.80
N LEU A 19 -3.21 11.89 -3.58
CA LEU A 19 -3.98 11.98 -2.34
C LEU A 19 -3.11 11.63 -1.13
N ILE A 20 -2.32 10.58 -1.22
CA ILE A 20 -1.44 10.18 -0.12
C ILE A 20 -0.46 11.29 0.23
N LYS A 21 0.16 11.90 -0.77
CA LYS A 21 1.07 13.03 -0.55
C LYS A 21 0.36 14.17 0.19
N LYS A 22 -0.85 14.52 -0.23
CA LYS A 22 -1.62 15.59 0.41
C LYS A 22 -2.01 15.25 1.84
N VAL A 23 -2.36 13.99 2.11
CA VAL A 23 -2.68 13.54 3.46
C VAL A 23 -1.48 13.68 4.38
N LEU A 24 -0.29 13.27 3.90
CA LEU A 24 0.93 13.36 4.69
C LEU A 24 1.34 14.82 4.95
N GLU A 25 1.20 15.68 3.95
CA GLU A 25 1.46 17.11 4.10
C GLU A 25 0.51 17.76 5.11
N TYR A 26 -0.79 17.46 4.99
CA TYR A 26 -1.80 17.95 5.92
C TYR A 26 -1.49 17.51 7.36
N ALA A 27 -1.12 16.24 7.52
CA ALA A 27 -0.78 15.70 8.83
C ALA A 27 0.41 16.44 9.44
N GLN A 28 1.43 16.71 8.65
CA GLN A 28 2.61 17.44 9.10
C GLN A 28 2.25 18.86 9.52
N GLU A 29 1.43 19.56 8.72
CA GLU A 29 1.00 20.94 9.02
C GLU A 29 0.18 21.03 10.31
N HIS A 30 -0.55 19.97 10.65
CA HIS A 30 -1.43 19.94 11.82
C HIS A 30 -0.85 19.16 12.99
N ASN A 31 0.45 18.85 12.95
CA ASN A 31 1.15 18.11 13.98
C ASN A 31 0.51 16.75 14.29
N LYS A 32 -0.03 16.11 13.25
CA LYS A 32 -0.56 14.75 13.34
C LYS A 32 0.53 13.76 12.94
N ASN A 33 0.66 12.70 13.69
CA ASN A 33 1.69 11.70 13.42
C ASN A 33 1.11 10.60 12.52
N VAL A 34 1.36 10.71 11.22
CA VAL A 34 0.93 9.74 10.22
C VAL A 34 2.15 9.23 9.47
N VAL A 35 2.28 7.92 9.40
CA VAL A 35 3.42 7.25 8.77
C VAL A 35 2.93 6.37 7.64
N LEU A 36 3.55 6.49 6.47
CA LEU A 36 3.27 5.60 5.34
C LEU A 36 4.07 4.32 5.50
N SER A 37 3.39 3.18 5.46
CA SER A 37 4.05 1.88 5.48
C SER A 37 4.74 1.64 4.13
N VAL A 38 5.97 1.14 4.18
CA VAL A 38 6.75 0.84 2.98
C VAL A 38 6.62 -0.64 2.67
N SER A 39 5.98 -0.97 1.56
CA SER A 39 5.82 -2.36 1.12
C SER A 39 7.08 -2.85 0.39
N HIS A 40 7.28 -4.17 0.41
CA HIS A 40 8.32 -4.82 -0.38
C HIS A 40 7.80 -5.20 -1.75
N THR A 41 8.64 -5.15 -2.77
CA THR A 41 8.32 -5.68 -4.09
C THR A 41 9.55 -6.23 -4.78
N THR A 42 9.31 -7.23 -5.63
CA THR A 42 10.36 -7.79 -6.49
C THR A 42 10.39 -7.12 -7.87
N ARG A 43 9.44 -6.24 -8.13
CA ARG A 43 9.40 -5.46 -9.37
C ARG A 43 10.59 -4.48 -9.41
N PRO A 44 11.22 -4.28 -10.56
CA PRO A 44 12.24 -3.25 -10.67
C PRO A 44 11.68 -1.86 -10.42
N PRO A 45 12.47 -0.93 -9.87
CA PRO A 45 12.01 0.44 -9.70
C PRO A 45 11.65 1.09 -11.03
N ARG A 46 10.60 1.90 -11.00
CA ARG A 46 10.22 2.75 -12.13
C ARG A 46 10.90 4.11 -12.00
N ASP A 47 10.93 4.86 -13.10
CA ASP A 47 11.50 6.20 -13.08
C ASP A 47 10.83 7.05 -12.01
N GLY A 48 11.64 7.70 -11.20
CA GLY A 48 11.15 8.54 -10.11
C GLY A 48 10.85 7.81 -8.81
N GLU A 49 10.90 6.47 -8.81
CA GLU A 49 10.72 5.70 -7.57
C GLU A 49 12.02 5.60 -6.80
N GLU A 50 11.92 5.67 -5.50
CA GLU A 50 13.06 5.68 -4.60
C GLU A 50 13.00 4.48 -3.66
N ASP A 51 14.11 3.72 -3.59
CA ASP A 51 14.21 2.56 -2.70
C ASP A 51 14.09 2.98 -1.23
N GLY A 52 13.26 2.25 -0.49
CA GLY A 52 13.03 2.54 0.92
C GLY A 52 12.00 3.64 1.17
N VAL A 53 11.51 4.29 0.13
CA VAL A 53 10.49 5.34 0.21
C VAL A 53 9.20 4.91 -0.45
N ASP A 54 9.25 4.61 -1.76
CA ASP A 54 8.07 4.13 -2.49
C ASP A 54 7.83 2.65 -2.23
N TYR A 55 8.88 1.86 -2.31
CA TYR A 55 8.92 0.45 -1.98
C TYR A 55 10.31 0.12 -1.46
N LEU A 56 10.43 -1.00 -0.78
CA LEU A 56 11.72 -1.65 -0.61
C LEU A 56 11.85 -2.68 -1.74
N PHE A 57 12.76 -2.42 -2.67
CA PHE A 57 12.96 -3.27 -3.85
C PHE A 57 13.93 -4.38 -3.49
N ILE A 58 13.45 -5.62 -3.51
CA ILE A 58 14.25 -6.79 -3.09
C ILE A 58 14.20 -7.86 -4.17
N SER A 59 15.11 -8.83 -4.07
CA SER A 59 15.14 -9.96 -4.98
C SER A 59 13.97 -10.91 -4.71
N GLU A 60 13.63 -11.71 -5.73
CA GLU A 60 12.60 -12.74 -5.57
C GLU A 60 13.00 -13.75 -4.51
N ASP A 61 14.28 -14.14 -4.47
CA ASP A 61 14.78 -15.08 -3.47
C ASP A 61 14.61 -14.54 -2.06
N ASP A 62 14.93 -13.28 -1.83
CA ASP A 62 14.74 -12.63 -0.53
C ASP A 62 13.27 -12.56 -0.16
N PHE A 63 12.41 -12.24 -1.14
CA PHE A 63 10.96 -12.17 -0.89
C PHE A 63 10.43 -13.54 -0.46
N LYS A 64 10.81 -14.60 -1.16
CA LYS A 64 10.39 -15.97 -0.84
C LYS A 64 10.89 -16.38 0.54
N GLN A 65 12.10 -16.01 0.88
CA GLN A 65 12.66 -16.29 2.20
C GLN A 65 11.83 -15.58 3.29
N ASN A 66 11.43 -14.35 3.04
CA ASN A 66 10.60 -13.59 3.97
C ASN A 66 9.21 -14.24 4.13
N ILE A 67 8.65 -14.79 3.05
CA ILE A 67 7.39 -15.55 3.15
C ILE A 67 7.54 -16.74 4.10
N GLU A 68 8.60 -17.51 3.93
CA GLU A 68 8.85 -18.67 4.78
C GLU A 68 9.04 -18.30 6.24
N ASN A 69 9.63 -17.14 6.50
CA ASN A 69 9.84 -16.64 7.85
C ASN A 69 8.62 -15.96 8.45
N GLY A 70 7.52 -15.88 7.72
CA GLY A 70 6.30 -15.22 8.22
C GLY A 70 6.42 -13.72 8.37
N GLU A 71 7.26 -13.09 7.58
CA GLU A 71 7.55 -11.66 7.69
C GLU A 71 6.41 -10.76 7.18
N TYR A 72 5.51 -11.29 6.35
CA TYR A 72 4.46 -10.47 5.74
C TYR A 72 3.11 -10.71 6.38
N ILE A 73 2.37 -9.62 6.60
CA ILE A 73 0.97 -9.68 7.02
C ILE A 73 0.09 -10.03 5.83
N GLU A 74 0.40 -9.49 4.67
CA GLU A 74 -0.24 -9.85 3.41
C GLU A 74 0.82 -9.88 2.32
N TYR A 75 0.60 -10.70 1.34
CA TYR A 75 1.42 -10.68 0.13
C TYR A 75 0.64 -11.26 -1.03
N ALA A 76 1.04 -10.88 -2.25
CA ALA A 76 0.42 -11.39 -3.46
C ALA A 76 1.41 -11.36 -4.62
N ASN A 77 1.20 -12.25 -5.59
CA ASN A 77 1.93 -12.22 -6.86
C ASN A 77 1.01 -11.62 -7.91
N VAL A 78 1.49 -10.58 -8.58
CA VAL A 78 0.73 -9.89 -9.62
C VAL A 78 1.63 -9.72 -10.83
N HIS A 79 1.23 -10.34 -11.93
CA HIS A 79 1.98 -10.28 -13.21
C HIS A 79 3.44 -10.69 -13.06
N GLY A 80 3.70 -11.70 -12.21
CA GLY A 80 5.04 -12.23 -12.02
C GLY A 80 5.89 -11.48 -11.00
N ASN A 81 5.37 -10.42 -10.40
CA ASN A 81 6.06 -9.68 -9.34
C ASN A 81 5.34 -9.85 -8.01
N TYR A 82 6.11 -9.96 -6.95
CA TYR A 82 5.57 -10.06 -5.60
C TYR A 82 5.44 -8.68 -4.98
N TYR A 83 4.42 -8.54 -4.14
CA TYR A 83 4.17 -7.35 -3.31
C TYR A 83 3.78 -7.83 -1.93
N GLY A 84 4.31 -7.21 -0.89
CA GLY A 84 3.99 -7.62 0.47
C GLY A 84 4.14 -6.51 1.49
N THR A 85 3.35 -6.59 2.55
CA THR A 85 3.40 -5.67 3.67
C THR A 85 4.10 -6.33 4.85
N PRO A 86 5.30 -5.87 5.23
CA PRO A 86 6.04 -6.48 6.34
C PRO A 86 5.36 -6.21 7.69
N ARG A 87 5.35 -7.21 8.56
CA ARG A 87 4.87 -7.04 9.94
C ARG A 87 5.66 -5.97 10.68
N SER A 88 6.96 -5.90 10.42
CA SER A 88 7.83 -4.93 11.06
C SER A 88 7.40 -3.48 10.82
N GLU A 89 6.80 -3.19 9.66
CA GLU A 89 6.30 -1.84 9.38
C GLU A 89 5.16 -1.45 10.31
N LEU A 90 4.31 -2.40 10.67
CA LEU A 90 3.23 -2.15 11.60
C LEU A 90 3.74 -2.13 13.04
N ASP A 91 4.59 -3.08 13.40
CA ASP A 91 5.08 -3.24 14.76
C ASP A 91 5.90 -2.05 15.23
N LYS A 92 6.79 -1.53 14.37
CA LYS A 92 7.66 -0.42 14.76
C LYS A 92 6.89 0.87 15.05
N ASN A 93 5.68 1.00 14.54
CA ASN A 93 4.88 2.22 14.68
C ASN A 93 3.75 2.09 15.72
N GLN A 94 3.49 0.90 16.24
CA GLN A 94 2.41 0.70 17.19
C GLN A 94 2.63 1.40 18.53
N ASN A 95 3.88 1.53 18.93
CA ASN A 95 4.23 2.05 20.24
C ASN A 95 4.42 3.56 20.29
N ILE A 96 4.34 4.26 19.16
CA ILE A 96 4.60 5.70 19.10
C ILE A 96 3.34 6.52 18.79
N ASN A 97 2.19 5.96 19.05
CA ASN A 97 0.90 6.65 18.88
C ASN A 97 0.74 7.27 17.48
N SER A 98 1.25 6.58 16.47
CA SER A 98 1.17 7.02 15.08
C SER A 98 0.00 6.37 14.38
N LYS A 99 -0.55 7.07 13.39
CA LYS A 99 -1.47 6.47 12.42
C LYS A 99 -0.62 5.89 11.30
N ILE A 100 -0.89 4.65 10.93
CA ILE A 100 -0.15 3.95 9.88
C ILE A 100 -1.03 3.87 8.64
N LEU A 101 -0.53 4.42 7.55
CA LEU A 101 -1.25 4.47 6.28
C LEU A 101 -0.71 3.39 5.35
N LEU A 102 -1.59 2.53 4.87
CA LEU A 102 -1.26 1.44 3.95
C LEU A 102 -1.84 1.74 2.58
N GLU A 103 -1.00 1.76 1.56
CA GLU A 103 -1.42 1.90 0.17
C GLU A 103 -1.32 0.53 -0.49
N ILE A 104 -2.45 -0.18 -0.53
CA ILE A 104 -2.51 -1.55 -1.06
C ILE A 104 -3.78 -1.72 -1.90
N ASP A 105 -3.82 -2.81 -2.68
CA ASP A 105 -5.00 -3.12 -3.46
C ASP A 105 -6.08 -3.76 -2.57
N TRP A 106 -7.26 -3.98 -3.15
CA TRP A 106 -8.40 -4.51 -2.39
C TRP A 106 -8.14 -5.93 -1.86
N GLN A 107 -7.34 -6.74 -2.57
CA GLN A 107 -7.00 -8.10 -2.11
C GLN A 107 -6.15 -8.04 -0.85
N GLY A 108 -5.13 -7.18 -0.86
CA GLY A 108 -4.30 -6.95 0.32
C GLY A 108 -5.12 -6.33 1.46
N ALA A 109 -6.02 -5.41 1.13
CA ALA A 109 -6.89 -4.79 2.12
C ALA A 109 -7.72 -5.83 2.87
N LEU A 110 -8.30 -6.79 2.16
CA LEU A 110 -9.08 -7.87 2.79
C LEU A 110 -8.21 -8.71 3.71
N GLN A 111 -6.99 -9.03 3.33
CA GLN A 111 -6.08 -9.79 4.17
C GLN A 111 -5.74 -9.03 5.45
N ILE A 112 -5.44 -7.74 5.33
CA ILE A 112 -5.13 -6.89 6.49
C ILE A 112 -6.33 -6.80 7.42
N MET A 113 -7.54 -6.60 6.88
CA MET A 113 -8.76 -6.47 7.68
C MET A 113 -9.11 -7.76 8.42
N ASN A 114 -8.72 -8.92 7.91
CA ASN A 114 -8.88 -10.18 8.61
C ASN A 114 -8.00 -10.24 9.87
N HIS A 115 -6.81 -9.68 9.81
CA HIS A 115 -5.89 -9.65 10.95
C HIS A 115 -6.17 -8.48 11.90
N TYR A 116 -6.68 -7.38 11.36
CA TYR A 116 -6.94 -6.15 12.10
C TYR A 116 -8.36 -5.66 11.80
N PRO A 117 -9.38 -6.27 12.44
CA PRO A 117 -10.79 -5.95 12.15
C PRO A 117 -11.14 -4.48 12.39
N ASP A 118 -10.39 -3.80 13.25
CA ASP A 118 -10.64 -2.38 13.56
C ASP A 118 -9.97 -1.43 12.56
N ALA A 119 -9.24 -1.93 11.56
CA ALA A 119 -8.61 -1.09 10.56
C ALA A 119 -9.68 -0.36 9.74
N GLU A 120 -9.44 0.92 9.51
CA GLU A 120 -10.32 1.71 8.66
C GLU A 120 -9.82 1.67 7.22
N SER A 121 -10.74 1.59 6.27
CA SER A 121 -10.39 1.55 4.86
C SER A 121 -11.12 2.64 4.10
N VAL A 122 -10.39 3.22 3.14
CA VAL A 122 -10.94 4.22 2.23
C VAL A 122 -10.75 3.70 0.80
N PHE A 123 -11.85 3.63 0.07
CA PHE A 123 -11.82 3.26 -1.34
C PHE A 123 -11.97 4.53 -2.17
N ILE A 124 -11.00 4.79 -3.03
CA ILE A 124 -11.02 5.96 -3.90
C ILE A 124 -11.61 5.53 -5.24
N SER A 125 -12.75 6.12 -5.58
CA SER A 125 -13.38 5.89 -6.88
C SER A 125 -12.94 6.96 -7.86
N PRO A 126 -12.74 6.62 -9.14
CA PRO A 126 -12.56 7.67 -10.14
C PRO A 126 -13.83 8.52 -10.26
N PRO A 127 -13.70 9.79 -10.66
CA PRO A 127 -14.85 10.71 -10.67
C PRO A 127 -15.94 10.34 -11.67
N SER A 128 -15.64 9.50 -12.66
CA SER A 128 -16.63 9.07 -13.64
C SER A 128 -16.24 7.73 -14.26
N VAL A 129 -17.22 7.08 -14.91
CA VAL A 129 -16.97 5.86 -15.68
C VAL A 129 -15.97 6.12 -16.80
N ASP A 130 -16.02 7.29 -17.41
CA ASP A 130 -15.09 7.65 -18.48
C ASP A 130 -13.66 7.77 -17.96
N GLU A 131 -13.48 8.34 -16.78
CA GLU A 131 -12.17 8.42 -16.15
C GLU A 131 -11.63 7.03 -15.82
N LEU A 132 -12.48 6.14 -15.31
CA LEU A 132 -12.10 4.76 -15.05
C LEU A 132 -11.70 4.06 -16.34
N ARG A 133 -12.45 4.27 -17.42
CA ARG A 133 -12.17 3.68 -18.73
C ARG A 133 -10.83 4.17 -19.27
N LYS A 134 -10.54 5.46 -19.15
CA LYS A 134 -9.25 6.02 -19.54
C LYS A 134 -8.12 5.39 -18.75
N SER A 135 -8.29 5.24 -17.45
CA SER A 135 -7.29 4.59 -16.59
C SER A 135 -7.02 3.16 -17.01
N CYS A 136 -8.07 2.41 -17.33
CA CYS A 136 -7.94 1.03 -17.79
C CYS A 136 -7.23 0.93 -19.14
N LEU A 137 -7.42 1.92 -20.01
CA LEU A 137 -6.76 1.95 -21.32
C LEU A 137 -5.28 2.34 -21.23
N LEU A 138 -4.89 3.10 -20.23
CA LEU A 138 -3.50 3.48 -20.00
C LEU A 138 -2.66 2.30 -19.49
N TYR A 139 -3.30 1.30 -18.91
CA TYR A 139 -2.63 0.13 -18.35
C TYR A 139 -3.08 -1.10 -19.13
N THR A 140 -2.14 -1.97 -19.41
CA THR A 140 -2.39 -3.14 -20.26
C THR A 140 -3.18 -4.24 -19.57
N SER A 141 -3.45 -4.11 -18.30
CA SER A 141 -4.15 -5.12 -17.54
C SER A 141 -5.08 -4.49 -16.51
N PRO A 142 -6.28 -5.02 -16.31
CA PRO A 142 -7.21 -4.56 -15.28
C PRO A 142 -6.95 -5.19 -13.91
N SER A 143 -5.75 -5.65 -13.63
CA SER A 143 -5.42 -6.23 -12.34
C SER A 143 -5.64 -5.22 -11.20
N PRO A 144 -6.09 -5.67 -10.02
CA PRO A 144 -6.26 -4.77 -8.87
C PRO A 144 -4.99 -4.06 -8.42
N ARG A 145 -3.82 -4.59 -8.79
CA ARG A 145 -2.53 -4.00 -8.43
C ARG A 145 -1.96 -3.08 -9.50
N ASP A 146 -2.63 -2.93 -10.60
CA ASP A 146 -2.18 -2.06 -11.68
C ASP A 146 -2.27 -0.58 -11.33
#